data_090f1e592717ec8cf48e2604546e0201
#
_entry.id   090f1e592717ec8cf48e2604546e0201
#
_cell.length_a   1.000
_cell.length_b   1.000
_cell.length_c   1.000
_cell.angle_alpha   90.00
_cell.angle_beta   90.00
_cell.angle_gamma   90.00
#
_symmetry.space_group_name_H-M   'P 1'
#
loop_
_entity.id
_entity.type
_entity.pdbx_description
1 polymer ?
#
loop_
_entity_poly.entity_id
_entity_poly.type
_entity_poly.pdbx_seq_one_letter_code
_entity_poly.pdbx_strand_id
1 'polypeptide(L)'
;DGELTTAPPCAKDLPEKPGYLFRLTLGLHPDIGDARTVTLDLPAAEAELLDAQEQLGVEGWEGVTVIDYDGIIPYAADFTDLPMELEEFNAFTKAARDIPRSEVPKLKALLEQYEVRDIGTAMLLTEHLADYILMPNLSSPQEAALDQLCFIMDREEAVRLIPYVNLFNYGETVIHADNAALTSYGLLHRADYEPMLSPMQQKQEKEMTMQ
;
A
#
# COMPACT_ATOMS: atom_id res chain seq x y z
N ASP A 1 8.18 30.43 13.03
CA ASP A 1 8.43 29.09 13.57
C ASP A 1 7.41 28.15 12.92
N GLY A 2 7.74 27.69 11.71
CA GLY A 2 6.99 26.65 11.03
C GLY A 2 7.55 25.30 11.46
N GLU A 3 6.81 24.55 12.25
CA GLU A 3 7.08 23.14 12.49
C GLU A 3 7.07 22.43 11.14
N LEU A 4 8.23 21.95 10.73
CA LEU A 4 8.37 21.00 9.62
C LEU A 4 7.57 19.76 9.98
N THR A 5 6.50 19.58 9.25
CA THR A 5 5.55 18.51 9.37
C THR A 5 6.29 17.17 9.32
N THR A 6 6.04 16.39 10.30
CA THR A 6 6.50 15.04 10.59
C THR A 6 6.72 14.20 9.33
N ALA A 7 7.87 13.53 9.30
CA ALA A 7 8.17 12.44 8.38
C ALA A 7 6.98 11.49 8.23
N PRO A 8 6.78 10.91 7.02
CA PRO A 8 5.71 9.94 6.80
C PRO A 8 5.78 8.83 7.86
N PRO A 9 4.62 8.21 8.19
CA PRO A 9 4.55 7.21 9.23
C PRO A 9 5.58 6.10 8.95
N CYS A 10 6.60 6.10 9.77
CA CYS A 10 7.66 5.10 9.73
C CYS A 10 7.11 3.78 10.30
N ALA A 11 7.79 2.67 10.04
CA ALA A 11 7.51 1.37 10.65
C ALA A 11 7.34 1.38 12.19
N LYS A 12 7.67 2.50 12.86
CA LYS A 12 7.41 2.75 14.27
C LYS A 12 5.94 2.95 14.61
N ASP A 13 5.12 3.35 13.63
CA ASP A 13 3.69 3.62 13.81
C ASP A 13 2.84 2.35 13.68
N LEU A 14 3.46 1.25 13.28
CA LEU A 14 2.83 -0.06 13.39
C LEU A 14 2.76 -0.42 14.88
N PRO A 15 1.56 -0.68 15.43
CA PRO A 15 1.42 -1.06 16.82
C PRO A 15 2.36 -2.22 17.14
N GLU A 16 3.02 -2.18 18.30
CA GLU A 16 4.04 -3.16 18.71
C GLU A 16 3.50 -4.60 18.71
N LYS A 17 2.19 -4.79 18.80
CA LYS A 17 1.44 -6.03 18.54
C LYS A 17 -0.04 -5.76 18.28
N PRO A 18 -0.49 -5.53 17.07
CA PRO A 18 -1.77 -6.12 16.76
C PRO A 18 -1.51 -7.59 16.46
N GLY A 19 -2.24 -8.46 17.10
CA GLY A 19 -2.33 -9.84 16.64
C GLY A 19 -2.92 -9.94 15.22
N TYR A 20 -3.39 -8.81 14.65
CA TYR A 20 -4.06 -8.71 13.35
C TYR A 20 -3.49 -7.55 12.51
N LEU A 21 -3.56 -7.70 11.19
CA LEU A 21 -3.39 -6.61 10.23
C LEU A 21 -4.72 -5.92 9.93
N PHE A 22 -5.80 -6.67 9.96
CA PHE A 22 -7.16 -6.20 9.79
C PHE A 22 -8.06 -6.89 10.81
N ARG A 23 -9.02 -6.15 11.32
CA ARG A 23 -10.15 -6.65 12.12
C ARG A 23 -11.42 -6.34 11.37
N LEU A 24 -12.16 -7.39 11.02
CA LEU A 24 -13.42 -7.27 10.30
C LEU A 24 -14.56 -7.56 11.23
N THR A 25 -15.61 -6.76 11.17
CA THR A 25 -16.93 -7.11 11.72
C THR A 25 -17.79 -7.62 10.57
N LEU A 26 -18.07 -8.91 10.60
CA LEU A 26 -18.85 -9.61 9.59
C LEU A 26 -20.29 -9.79 10.06
N GLY A 27 -21.24 -9.73 9.14
CA GLY A 27 -22.65 -9.98 9.40
C GLY A 27 -23.38 -10.47 8.16
N LEU A 28 -24.60 -10.92 8.32
CA LEU A 28 -25.45 -11.28 7.20
C LEU A 28 -26.05 -10.03 6.56
N HIS A 29 -26.29 -10.10 5.24
CA HIS A 29 -26.91 -8.99 4.53
C HIS A 29 -28.22 -8.56 5.22
N PRO A 30 -28.49 -7.25 5.35
CA PRO A 30 -29.66 -6.73 6.08
C PRO A 30 -30.99 -7.32 5.64
N ASP A 31 -31.10 -7.72 4.38
CA ASP A 31 -32.29 -8.33 3.80
C ASP A 31 -32.61 -9.72 4.39
N ILE A 32 -31.65 -10.36 5.07
CA ILE A 32 -31.80 -11.68 5.67
C ILE A 32 -32.46 -11.57 7.08
N GLY A 33 -32.52 -10.33 7.62
CA GLY A 33 -33.23 -10.07 8.90
C GLY A 33 -32.56 -10.65 10.15
N ASP A 34 -31.32 -11.11 10.03
CA ASP A 34 -30.52 -11.66 11.14
C ASP A 34 -29.49 -10.63 11.59
N ALA A 35 -29.48 -10.29 12.87
CA ALA A 35 -28.58 -9.32 13.48
C ALA A 35 -27.26 -9.93 14.01
N ARG A 36 -26.98 -11.20 13.66
CA ARG A 36 -25.74 -11.85 14.11
C ARG A 36 -24.54 -11.20 13.45
N THR A 37 -23.55 -10.89 14.26
CA THR A 37 -22.27 -10.38 13.83
C THR A 37 -21.13 -11.13 14.49
N VAL A 38 -20.00 -11.24 13.80
CA VAL A 38 -18.77 -11.83 14.33
C VAL A 38 -17.60 -10.91 14.02
N THR A 39 -16.65 -10.82 14.94
CA THR A 39 -15.39 -10.12 14.71
C THR A 39 -14.32 -11.14 14.34
N LEU A 40 -13.64 -10.89 13.21
CA LEU A 40 -12.58 -11.74 12.69
C LEU A 40 -11.29 -10.92 12.55
N ASP A 41 -10.23 -11.39 13.19
CA ASP A 41 -8.90 -10.82 13.07
C ASP A 41 -8.12 -11.52 11.96
N LEU A 42 -7.59 -10.75 11.00
CA LEU A 42 -6.81 -11.27 9.89
C LEU A 42 -5.32 -10.91 10.04
N PRO A 43 -4.41 -11.80 9.63
CA PRO A 43 -4.65 -13.11 9.06
C PRO A 43 -5.14 -14.13 10.09
N ALA A 44 -6.20 -14.84 9.72
CA ALA A 44 -6.84 -15.86 10.54
C ALA A 44 -6.35 -17.28 10.16
N ALA A 45 -6.36 -18.19 11.13
CA ALA A 45 -6.21 -19.62 10.89
C ALA A 45 -7.52 -20.20 10.33
N GLU A 46 -7.41 -21.36 9.66
CA GLU A 46 -8.59 -22.05 9.12
C GLU A 46 -9.66 -22.33 10.18
N ALA A 47 -9.23 -22.72 11.38
CA ALA A 47 -10.16 -22.95 12.50
C ALA A 47 -10.91 -21.69 12.93
N GLU A 48 -10.29 -20.51 12.86
CA GLU A 48 -10.93 -19.23 13.20
C GLU A 48 -11.95 -18.81 12.13
N LEU A 49 -11.66 -19.13 10.86
CA LEU A 49 -12.60 -18.90 9.76
C LEU A 49 -13.84 -19.80 9.90
N LEU A 50 -13.64 -21.08 10.23
CA LEU A 50 -14.75 -22.03 10.47
C LEU A 50 -15.58 -21.64 11.69
N ASP A 51 -14.94 -21.22 12.78
CA ASP A 51 -15.63 -20.74 13.98
C ASP A 51 -16.48 -19.49 13.69
N ALA A 52 -15.96 -18.55 12.88
CA ALA A 52 -16.71 -17.39 12.45
C ALA A 52 -17.94 -17.76 11.60
N GLN A 53 -17.82 -18.74 10.69
CA GLN A 53 -18.93 -19.26 9.91
C GLN A 53 -19.99 -19.93 10.82
N GLU A 54 -19.57 -20.73 11.79
CA GLU A 54 -20.47 -21.37 12.75
C GLU A 54 -21.23 -20.33 13.59
N GLN A 55 -20.55 -19.27 14.06
CA GLN A 55 -21.17 -18.19 14.83
C GLN A 55 -22.20 -17.42 14.00
N LEU A 56 -21.94 -17.20 12.72
CA LEU A 56 -22.89 -16.58 11.78
C LEU A 56 -23.99 -17.55 11.36
N GLY A 57 -23.79 -18.87 11.50
CA GLY A 57 -24.71 -19.92 11.07
C GLY A 57 -24.75 -20.10 9.55
N VAL A 58 -23.60 -19.96 8.90
CA VAL A 58 -23.41 -20.11 7.45
C VAL A 58 -22.46 -21.26 7.14
N GLU A 59 -22.60 -21.90 5.97
CA GLU A 59 -21.71 -22.95 5.49
C GLU A 59 -20.58 -22.39 4.61
N GLY A 60 -20.64 -21.12 4.24
CA GLY A 60 -19.68 -20.41 3.40
C GLY A 60 -19.85 -18.90 3.55
N TRP A 61 -19.10 -18.12 2.77
CA TRP A 61 -19.11 -16.66 2.87
C TRP A 61 -20.17 -15.98 1.99
N GLU A 62 -20.95 -16.75 1.25
CA GLU A 62 -22.03 -16.23 0.42
C GLU A 62 -23.10 -15.53 1.29
N GLY A 63 -23.41 -14.28 0.95
CA GLY A 63 -24.37 -13.46 1.72
C GLY A 63 -23.83 -12.87 3.01
N VAL A 64 -22.57 -13.10 3.34
CA VAL A 64 -21.87 -12.40 4.44
C VAL A 64 -21.36 -11.06 3.92
N THR A 65 -21.49 -10.01 4.72
CA THR A 65 -21.00 -8.66 4.40
C THR A 65 -20.04 -8.17 5.48
N VAL A 66 -19.12 -7.31 5.11
CA VAL A 66 -18.30 -6.57 6.05
C VAL A 66 -19.09 -5.35 6.51
N ILE A 67 -19.43 -5.31 7.80
CA ILE A 67 -20.20 -4.22 8.42
C ILE A 67 -19.28 -3.09 8.87
N ASP A 68 -18.12 -3.47 9.41
CA ASP A 68 -17.11 -2.54 9.91
C ASP A 68 -15.73 -3.16 9.76
N TYR A 69 -14.72 -2.30 9.67
CA TYR A 69 -13.36 -2.74 9.47
C TYR A 69 -12.37 -1.81 10.17
N ASP A 70 -11.35 -2.38 10.75
CA ASP A 70 -10.16 -1.69 11.23
C ASP A 70 -8.92 -2.32 10.60
N GLY A 71 -8.04 -1.52 10.03
CA GLY A 71 -6.88 -2.02 9.33
C GLY A 71 -5.72 -1.03 9.28
N ILE A 72 -4.51 -1.57 9.31
CA ILE A 72 -3.27 -0.78 9.32
C ILE A 72 -2.73 -0.45 7.93
N ILE A 73 -3.30 -1.06 6.88
CA ILE A 73 -2.93 -0.80 5.48
C ILE A 73 -4.01 0.07 4.84
N PRO A 74 -3.67 1.23 4.26
CA PRO A 74 -4.62 2.08 3.57
C PRO A 74 -5.24 1.35 2.37
N TYR A 75 -6.41 1.83 1.93
CA TYR A 75 -7.21 1.28 0.83
C TYR A 75 -7.82 -0.12 1.06
N ALA A 76 -7.52 -0.78 2.17
CA ALA A 76 -8.15 -2.06 2.48
C ALA A 76 -9.68 -1.98 2.63
N ALA A 77 -10.22 -0.79 2.93
CA ALA A 77 -11.67 -0.58 2.95
C ALA A 77 -12.34 -0.87 1.61
N ASP A 78 -11.63 -0.63 0.50
CA ASP A 78 -12.15 -0.91 -0.85
C ASP A 78 -12.23 -2.42 -1.15
N PHE A 79 -11.53 -3.25 -0.37
CA PHE A 79 -11.60 -4.72 -0.45
C PHE A 79 -12.80 -5.30 0.29
N THR A 80 -13.42 -4.52 1.19
CA THR A 80 -14.50 -5.00 2.06
C THR A 80 -15.85 -5.10 1.38
N ASP A 81 -16.00 -4.55 0.19
CA ASP A 81 -17.21 -4.67 -0.64
C ASP A 81 -17.33 -6.06 -1.32
N LEU A 82 -16.34 -6.92 -1.14
CA LEU A 82 -16.22 -8.21 -1.79
C LEU A 82 -16.42 -9.36 -0.80
N PRO A 83 -17.67 -9.68 -0.40
CA PRO A 83 -17.94 -10.72 0.61
C PRO A 83 -17.47 -12.12 0.17
N MET A 84 -17.31 -12.34 -1.13
CA MET A 84 -16.94 -13.64 -1.72
C MET A 84 -15.43 -13.95 -1.63
N GLU A 85 -14.58 -12.97 -1.31
CA GLU A 85 -13.12 -13.08 -1.43
C GLU A 85 -12.41 -13.07 -0.06
N LEU A 86 -13.12 -13.43 1.02
CA LEU A 86 -12.53 -13.41 2.36
C LEU A 86 -11.30 -14.34 2.48
N GLU A 87 -11.31 -15.48 1.79
CA GLU A 87 -10.16 -16.39 1.78
C GLU A 87 -8.97 -15.79 1.05
N GLU A 88 -9.20 -15.12 -0.09
CA GLU A 88 -8.16 -14.41 -0.84
C GLU A 88 -7.65 -13.21 -0.04
N PHE A 89 -8.54 -12.48 0.62
CA PHE A 89 -8.16 -11.39 1.52
C PHE A 89 -7.33 -11.89 2.70
N ASN A 90 -7.69 -13.03 3.28
CA ASN A 90 -6.87 -13.68 4.31
C ASN A 90 -5.49 -14.12 3.78
N ALA A 91 -5.42 -14.59 2.55
CA ALA A 91 -4.14 -14.92 1.91
C ALA A 91 -3.27 -13.67 1.71
N PHE A 92 -3.85 -12.57 1.24
CA PHE A 92 -3.18 -11.28 1.14
C PHE A 92 -2.65 -10.80 2.50
N THR A 93 -3.46 -10.89 3.55
CA THR A 93 -3.04 -10.46 4.89
C THR A 93 -1.92 -11.34 5.45
N LYS A 94 -1.87 -12.63 5.13
CA LYS A 94 -0.74 -13.51 5.44
C LYS A 94 0.53 -13.06 4.74
N ALA A 95 0.46 -12.82 3.43
CA ALA A 95 1.60 -12.33 2.65
C ALA A 95 2.09 -10.98 3.17
N ALA A 96 1.18 -10.03 3.43
CA ALA A 96 1.52 -8.71 3.97
C ALA A 96 2.14 -8.77 5.37
N ARG A 97 1.75 -9.75 6.21
CA ARG A 97 2.34 -9.97 7.53
C ARG A 97 3.79 -10.43 7.47
N ASP A 98 4.14 -11.19 6.44
CA ASP A 98 5.49 -11.72 6.26
C ASP A 98 6.47 -10.69 5.70
N ILE A 99 5.99 -9.54 5.22
CA ILE A 99 6.81 -8.44 4.74
C ILE A 99 7.65 -7.87 5.90
N PRO A 100 8.96 -7.62 5.69
CA PRO A 100 9.78 -6.90 6.65
C PRO A 100 9.16 -5.53 7.00
N ARG A 101 9.22 -5.13 8.27
CA ARG A 101 8.64 -3.84 8.71
C ARG A 101 9.16 -2.63 7.91
N SER A 102 10.41 -2.68 7.45
CA SER A 102 11.02 -1.65 6.62
C SER A 102 10.36 -1.53 5.24
N GLU A 103 9.73 -2.59 4.74
CA GLU A 103 9.10 -2.66 3.42
C GLU A 103 7.60 -2.32 3.45
N VAL A 104 6.98 -2.31 4.64
CA VAL A 104 5.55 -1.99 4.78
C VAL A 104 5.19 -0.60 4.23
N PRO A 105 5.99 0.48 4.46
CA PRO A 105 5.72 1.77 3.84
C PRO A 105 5.74 1.72 2.30
N LYS A 106 6.59 0.88 1.71
CA LYS A 106 6.65 0.68 0.27
C LYS A 106 5.38 0.03 -0.27
N LEU A 107 4.88 -1.02 0.41
CA LEU A 107 3.59 -1.60 0.05
C LEU A 107 2.47 -0.57 0.11
N LYS A 108 2.41 0.22 1.19
CA LYS A 108 1.41 1.29 1.34
C LYS A 108 1.49 2.31 0.21
N ALA A 109 2.70 2.73 -0.16
CA ALA A 109 2.93 3.65 -1.26
C ALA A 109 2.46 3.08 -2.61
N LEU A 110 2.69 1.78 -2.85
CA LEU A 110 2.23 1.10 -4.05
C LEU A 110 0.71 1.00 -4.12
N LEU A 111 0.05 0.64 -3.02
CA LEU A 111 -1.41 0.58 -2.95
C LEU A 111 -2.04 1.96 -3.19
N GLU A 112 -1.42 3.03 -2.66
CA GLU A 112 -1.82 4.42 -2.90
C GLU A 112 -1.63 4.80 -4.37
N GLN A 113 -0.42 4.58 -4.91
CA GLN A 113 -0.07 4.99 -6.27
C GLN A 113 -0.95 4.34 -7.35
N TYR A 114 -1.32 3.09 -7.16
CA TYR A 114 -2.15 2.36 -8.12
C TYR A 114 -3.64 2.41 -7.79
N GLU A 115 -4.03 3.15 -6.72
CA GLU A 115 -5.41 3.20 -6.24
C GLU A 115 -6.06 1.82 -6.20
N VAL A 116 -5.32 0.87 -5.61
CA VAL A 116 -5.68 -0.56 -5.65
C VAL A 116 -7.04 -0.79 -5.01
N ARG A 117 -7.93 -1.47 -5.73
CA ARG A 117 -9.31 -1.79 -5.31
C ARG A 117 -9.66 -3.26 -5.39
N ASP A 118 -8.70 -4.09 -5.71
CA ASP A 118 -8.88 -5.54 -5.79
C ASP A 118 -7.73 -6.29 -5.11
N ILE A 119 -8.06 -7.45 -4.55
CA ILE A 119 -7.12 -8.26 -3.77
C ILE A 119 -6.03 -8.85 -4.67
N GLY A 120 -6.38 -9.23 -5.90
CA GLY A 120 -5.43 -9.80 -6.85
C GLY A 120 -4.30 -8.84 -7.18
N THR A 121 -4.61 -7.57 -7.44
CA THR A 121 -3.60 -6.53 -7.64
C THR A 121 -2.77 -6.29 -6.37
N ALA A 122 -3.40 -6.27 -5.18
CA ALA A 122 -2.69 -6.11 -3.91
C ALA A 122 -1.69 -7.26 -3.66
N MET A 123 -2.09 -8.50 -3.93
CA MET A 123 -1.23 -9.68 -3.85
C MET A 123 -0.04 -9.57 -4.82
N LEU A 124 -0.31 -9.23 -6.07
CA LEU A 124 0.73 -9.09 -7.09
C LEU A 124 1.76 -8.03 -6.72
N LEU A 125 1.32 -6.87 -6.21
CA LEU A 125 2.22 -5.83 -5.72
C LEU A 125 3.05 -6.29 -4.52
N THR A 126 2.47 -7.10 -3.64
CA THR A 126 3.16 -7.68 -2.49
C THR A 126 4.26 -8.64 -2.92
N GLU A 127 4.00 -9.47 -3.93
CA GLU A 127 4.97 -10.42 -4.49
C GLU A 127 6.11 -9.70 -5.25
N HIS A 128 5.81 -8.57 -5.89
CA HIS A 128 6.75 -7.78 -6.69
C HIS A 128 7.34 -6.57 -5.95
N LEU A 129 7.29 -6.56 -4.62
CA LEU A 129 7.74 -5.43 -3.82
C LEU A 129 9.22 -5.06 -4.06
N ALA A 130 10.05 -6.05 -4.40
CA ALA A 130 11.46 -5.86 -4.71
C ALA A 130 11.72 -5.09 -6.02
N ASP A 131 10.75 -5.03 -6.93
CA ASP A 131 10.85 -4.31 -8.20
C ASP A 131 10.71 -2.79 -8.03
N TYR A 132 10.45 -2.33 -6.81
CA TYR A 132 10.21 -0.92 -6.49
C TYR A 132 11.14 -0.42 -5.40
N ILE A 133 11.44 0.86 -5.46
CA ILE A 133 12.24 1.59 -4.46
C ILE A 133 11.37 2.72 -3.89
N LEU A 134 11.31 2.81 -2.57
CA LEU A 134 10.71 3.93 -1.86
C LEU A 134 11.81 4.75 -1.20
N MET A 135 11.81 6.05 -1.44
CA MET A 135 12.63 7.04 -0.76
C MET A 135 11.77 7.82 0.25
N PRO A 136 11.66 7.37 1.51
CA PRO A 136 10.70 7.93 2.46
C PRO A 136 11.03 9.35 2.90
N ASN A 137 12.25 9.82 2.65
CA ASN A 137 12.70 11.18 3.00
C ASN A 137 12.41 12.22 1.91
N LEU A 138 11.90 11.80 0.76
CA LEU A 138 11.56 12.67 -0.37
C LEU A 138 10.04 12.76 -0.49
N SER A 139 9.46 13.75 0.17
CA SER A 139 8.01 13.96 0.26
C SER A 139 7.52 15.15 -0.59
N SER A 140 8.43 15.83 -1.29
CA SER A 140 8.11 17.00 -2.11
C SER A 140 9.06 17.12 -3.31
N PRO A 141 8.62 17.82 -4.39
CA PRO A 141 9.51 18.11 -5.52
C PRO A 141 10.79 18.85 -5.10
N GLN A 142 10.70 19.74 -4.11
CA GLN A 142 11.86 20.48 -3.62
C GLN A 142 12.89 19.56 -2.97
N GLU A 143 12.45 18.56 -2.21
CA GLU A 143 13.35 17.56 -1.60
C GLU A 143 14.01 16.68 -2.66
N ALA A 144 13.25 16.24 -3.68
CA ALA A 144 13.79 15.51 -4.83
C ALA A 144 14.84 16.35 -5.59
N ALA A 145 14.58 17.65 -5.78
CA ALA A 145 15.52 18.58 -6.38
C ALA A 145 16.81 18.70 -5.57
N LEU A 146 16.70 18.82 -4.26
CA LEU A 146 17.87 18.94 -3.37
C LEU A 146 18.68 17.66 -3.32
N ASP A 147 18.02 16.51 -3.27
CA ASP A 147 18.67 15.21 -3.32
C ASP A 147 19.48 15.06 -4.61
N GLN A 148 18.87 15.36 -5.75
CA GLN A 148 19.52 15.32 -7.06
C GLN A 148 20.70 16.31 -7.15
N LEU A 149 20.56 17.53 -6.65
CA LEU A 149 21.66 18.50 -6.62
C LEU A 149 22.83 17.99 -5.77
N CYS A 150 22.55 17.41 -4.61
CA CYS A 150 23.56 16.82 -3.74
C CYS A 150 24.19 15.54 -4.31
N PHE A 151 23.52 14.87 -5.25
CA PHE A 151 24.10 13.74 -5.98
C PHE A 151 25.07 14.17 -7.08
N ILE A 152 24.76 15.23 -7.82
CA ILE A 152 25.58 15.69 -8.97
C ILE A 152 26.71 16.66 -8.57
N MET A 153 26.65 17.26 -7.39
CA MET A 153 27.67 18.20 -6.89
C MET A 153 27.83 18.07 -5.37
N ASP A 154 28.86 18.68 -4.81
CA ASP A 154 29.00 18.69 -3.36
C ASP A 154 27.93 19.54 -2.68
N ARG A 155 27.66 19.24 -1.39
CA ARG A 155 26.60 19.89 -0.64
C ARG A 155 26.74 21.40 -0.52
N GLU A 156 27.99 21.91 -0.44
CA GLU A 156 28.23 23.35 -0.32
C GLU A 156 27.90 24.08 -1.62
N GLU A 157 28.22 23.48 -2.76
CA GLU A 157 27.87 24.00 -4.09
C GLU A 157 26.34 23.94 -4.29
N ALA A 158 25.69 22.84 -3.95
CA ALA A 158 24.24 22.71 -4.02
C ALA A 158 23.55 23.82 -3.23
N VAL A 159 23.96 24.07 -1.97
CA VAL A 159 23.40 25.13 -1.14
C VAL A 159 23.58 26.52 -1.75
N ARG A 160 24.71 26.79 -2.42
CA ARG A 160 24.95 28.08 -3.13
C ARG A 160 24.02 28.28 -4.31
N LEU A 161 23.56 27.22 -4.95
CA LEU A 161 22.65 27.29 -6.10
C LEU A 161 21.18 27.48 -5.72
N ILE A 162 20.77 27.07 -4.52
CA ILE A 162 19.36 27.14 -4.05
C ILE A 162 18.70 28.50 -4.35
N PRO A 163 19.35 29.69 -4.08
CA PRO A 163 18.71 30.96 -4.34
C PRO A 163 18.45 31.27 -5.82
N TYR A 164 19.06 30.53 -6.72
CA TYR A 164 19.03 30.77 -8.17
C TYR A 164 18.24 29.72 -8.95
N VAL A 165 17.80 28.63 -8.27
CA VAL A 165 17.08 27.50 -8.88
C VAL A 165 15.63 27.49 -8.39
N ASN A 166 14.68 27.36 -9.30
CA ASN A 166 13.33 27.02 -8.91
C ASN A 166 13.29 25.53 -8.55
N LEU A 167 13.49 25.23 -7.27
CA LEU A 167 13.56 23.85 -6.77
C LEU A 167 12.28 23.05 -7.05
N PHE A 168 11.11 23.70 -7.03
CA PHE A 168 9.85 23.01 -7.35
C PHE A 168 9.86 22.51 -8.80
N ASN A 169 10.07 23.40 -9.76
CA ASN A 169 10.07 23.01 -11.17
C ASN A 169 11.22 22.04 -11.52
N TYR A 170 12.37 22.22 -10.89
CA TYR A 170 13.48 21.29 -11.09
C TYR A 170 13.17 19.92 -10.52
N GLY A 171 12.57 19.85 -9.33
CA GLY A 171 12.15 18.59 -8.71
C GLY A 171 11.07 17.86 -9.53
N GLU A 172 10.06 18.57 -10.04
CA GLU A 172 9.09 18.00 -10.97
C GLU A 172 9.77 17.37 -12.20
N THR A 173 10.80 18.05 -12.74
CA THR A 173 11.58 17.53 -13.88
C THR A 173 12.33 16.25 -13.49
N VAL A 174 12.94 16.20 -12.32
CA VAL A 174 13.65 15.01 -11.80
C VAL A 174 12.67 13.85 -11.62
N ILE A 175 11.57 14.08 -10.92
CA ILE A 175 10.52 13.07 -10.68
C ILE A 175 10.01 12.48 -12.00
N HIS A 176 9.74 13.33 -12.97
CA HIS A 176 9.28 12.90 -14.29
C HIS A 176 10.36 12.13 -15.06
N ALA A 177 11.64 12.59 -15.00
CA ALA A 177 12.73 11.93 -15.70
C ALA A 177 13.02 10.51 -15.16
N ASP A 178 12.81 10.31 -13.87
CA ASP A 178 13.00 9.03 -13.20
C ASP A 178 11.74 8.15 -13.23
N ASN A 179 10.68 8.57 -13.93
CA ASN A 179 9.39 7.91 -13.94
C ASN A 179 8.86 7.63 -12.52
N ALA A 180 9.16 8.52 -11.59
CA ALA A 180 8.81 8.39 -10.18
C ALA A 180 7.46 9.03 -9.87
N ALA A 181 6.88 8.67 -8.74
CA ALA A 181 5.66 9.24 -8.20
C ALA A 181 5.83 9.65 -6.74
N LEU A 182 5.27 10.81 -6.38
CA LEU A 182 5.17 11.22 -4.99
C LEU A 182 3.93 10.60 -4.37
N THR A 183 4.13 9.92 -3.25
CA THR A 183 3.08 9.31 -2.44
C THR A 183 3.09 9.92 -1.04
N SER A 184 2.07 9.62 -0.23
CA SER A 184 2.05 10.00 1.19
C SER A 184 3.19 9.38 2.00
N TYR A 185 3.90 8.39 1.44
CA TYR A 185 4.99 7.65 2.10
C TYR A 185 6.37 8.02 1.57
N GLY A 186 6.46 8.87 0.57
CA GLY A 186 7.70 9.32 -0.05
C GLY A 186 7.70 9.18 -1.57
N LEU A 187 8.88 9.37 -2.18
CA LEU A 187 9.09 9.21 -3.61
C LEU A 187 9.24 7.73 -3.95
N LEU A 188 8.39 7.25 -4.82
CA LEU A 188 8.32 5.86 -5.27
C LEU A 188 8.73 5.77 -6.74
N HIS A 189 9.59 4.83 -7.11
CA HIS A 189 9.90 4.51 -8.49
C HIS A 189 10.22 3.03 -8.66
N ARG A 190 10.26 2.55 -9.90
CA ARG A 190 10.73 1.20 -10.20
C ARG A 190 12.26 1.13 -10.09
N ALA A 191 12.76 -0.01 -9.68
CA ALA A 191 14.21 -0.26 -9.56
C ALA A 191 14.96 -0.18 -10.90
N ASP A 192 14.25 -0.39 -12.01
CA ASP A 192 14.78 -0.31 -13.39
C ASP A 192 14.54 1.06 -14.04
N TYR A 193 13.93 2.02 -13.33
CA TYR A 193 13.53 3.34 -13.82
C TYR A 193 12.54 3.34 -15.00
N GLU A 194 11.96 2.18 -15.32
CA GLU A 194 10.90 2.09 -16.32
C GLU A 194 9.60 2.75 -15.78
N PRO A 195 8.68 3.15 -16.68
CA PRO A 195 7.41 3.74 -16.26
C PRO A 195 6.65 2.87 -15.26
N MET A 196 6.02 3.52 -14.29
CA MET A 196 5.21 2.87 -13.27
C MET A 196 3.85 2.44 -13.87
N LEU A 197 3.87 1.42 -14.72
CA LEU A 197 2.66 0.80 -15.24
C LEU A 197 2.00 -0.06 -14.16
N SER A 198 0.68 -0.14 -14.18
CA SER A 198 -0.02 -1.05 -13.27
C SER A 198 0.43 -2.50 -13.52
N PRO A 199 0.40 -3.37 -12.51
CA PRO A 199 0.80 -4.77 -12.65
C PRO A 199 0.08 -5.51 -13.79
N MET A 200 -1.19 -5.17 -14.04
CA MET A 200 -1.94 -5.70 -15.19
C MET A 200 -1.37 -5.23 -16.53
N GLN A 201 -0.97 -3.96 -16.64
CA GLN A 201 -0.35 -3.42 -17.85
C GLN A 201 1.03 -4.03 -18.10
N GLN A 202 1.82 -4.23 -17.05
CA GLN A 202 3.12 -4.90 -17.15
C GLN A 202 3.00 -6.34 -17.65
N LYS A 203 1.96 -7.07 -17.22
CA LYS A 203 1.69 -8.43 -17.69
C LYS A 203 1.34 -8.43 -19.16
N GLN A 204 0.49 -7.52 -19.62
CA GLN A 204 0.11 -7.39 -21.02
C GLN A 204 1.29 -7.02 -21.92
N GLU A 205 2.17 -6.12 -21.49
CA GLU A 205 3.38 -5.77 -22.24
C GLU A 205 4.35 -6.95 -22.37
N LYS A 206 4.55 -7.72 -21.29
CA LYS A 206 5.38 -8.92 -21.31
C LYS A 206 4.82 -9.98 -22.29
N GLU A 207 3.52 -10.19 -22.32
CA GLU A 207 2.86 -11.13 -23.23
C GLU A 207 2.97 -10.68 -24.69
N MET A 208 2.86 -9.37 -24.98
CA MET A 208 3.05 -8.82 -26.33
C MET A 208 4.49 -8.89 -26.83
N THR A 209 5.47 -8.79 -25.94
CA THR A 209 6.90 -8.82 -26.29
C THR A 209 7.40 -10.25 -26.55
N MET A 210 6.68 -11.26 -26.12
CA MET A 210 7.01 -12.69 -26.31
C MET A 210 6.43 -13.30 -27.60
N GLN A 211 5.67 -12.54 -28.39
CA GLN A 211 5.16 -12.94 -29.71
C GLN A 211 6.01 -12.39 -30.86
#